data_00cfcd839719da2a107b123050152d40
#
_entry.id   00cfcd839719da2a107b123050152d40
#
_cell.length_a   1.000
_cell.length_b   1.000
_cell.length_c   1.000
_cell.angle_alpha   90.00
_cell.angle_beta   90.00
_cell.angle_gamma   90.00
#
_symmetry.space_group_name_H-M   'P 1'
#
loop_
_entity.id
_entity.type
_entity.pdbx_description
1 polymer ?
#
loop_
_entity_poly.entity_id
_entity_poly.type
_entity_poly.pdbx_seq_one_letter_code
_entity_poly.pdbx_strand_id
1 'polypeptide(L)'
;MPSGELRDMDRLPTRIDRNSEDFNRRRDFNIQLVDELKQKINQVKEGGGKKYVDRHRSRGKLLARERINEICDPGTPFLEFSSLAANGLYDSRAYSAGIITGIGVVHGKECLFVANDATVKGGSYYPMTVKKHIRAQEIADENNLTCIYLVDSGGAFLPMQDEVFPDKGHFGRIFRNQAILSSKGVSQVAAVLGSCTAGGAYIPAMSDESIIVKGNGTIFLAGPPLVKSATGEEVTAEDLGGADLHTRESGVADHYAEDEPEALRMVRNVIENLNINPKQRLDVEVVEEPKHDVEELMGIIPDDNRTPYDVREVISRIVDGSRFHEFKKRYGNTLVCGFARIHGYPVGIVANNGILFSESSLKGAHFVELCG
;
A
#
# COMPACT_ATOMS: atom_id res chain seq x y z
N MET A 1 -31.55 27.89 -16.12
CA MET A 1 -30.78 28.93 -15.38
C MET A 1 -29.32 28.73 -15.70
N PRO A 2 -28.56 29.73 -16.09
CA PRO A 2 -27.15 29.52 -16.50
C PRO A 2 -26.29 29.22 -15.27
N SER A 3 -25.73 28.02 -15.23
CA SER A 3 -24.91 27.48 -14.15
C SER A 3 -23.44 27.98 -14.16
N GLY A 4 -23.13 29.02 -14.93
CA GLY A 4 -21.76 29.47 -15.15
C GLY A 4 -21.26 30.59 -14.22
N GLU A 5 -22.13 31.48 -13.76
CA GLU A 5 -21.67 32.68 -13.04
C GLU A 5 -21.45 32.48 -11.54
N LEU A 6 -22.12 31.51 -10.90
CA LEU A 6 -21.91 31.20 -9.48
C LEU A 6 -20.60 30.45 -9.19
N ARG A 7 -20.02 29.80 -10.20
CA ARG A 7 -18.78 29.01 -10.05
C ARG A 7 -17.48 29.84 -10.07
N ASP A 8 -17.49 31.08 -10.54
CA ASP A 8 -16.29 31.93 -10.61
C ASP A 8 -15.96 32.63 -9.28
N MET A 9 -16.93 32.76 -8.39
CA MET A 9 -16.75 33.44 -7.09
C MET A 9 -15.96 32.65 -6.06
N ASP A 10 -15.81 31.33 -6.22
CA ASP A 10 -15.13 30.45 -5.27
C ASP A 10 -13.68 30.09 -5.68
N ARG A 11 -13.13 30.76 -6.70
CA ARG A 11 -11.76 30.49 -7.14
C ARG A 11 -10.75 31.21 -6.26
N LEU A 12 -9.76 30.45 -5.80
CA LEU A 12 -8.67 30.99 -5.01
C LEU A 12 -7.72 31.82 -5.89
N PRO A 13 -7.45 33.09 -5.53
CA PRO A 13 -6.43 33.90 -6.19
C PRO A 13 -5.03 33.46 -5.75
N THR A 14 -4.02 33.79 -6.55
CA THR A 14 -2.61 33.66 -6.15
C THR A 14 -1.96 35.03 -5.93
N ARG A 15 -1.02 35.07 -4.98
CA ARG A 15 -0.16 36.25 -4.71
C ARG A 15 1.33 35.91 -4.90
N ILE A 16 1.61 34.74 -5.45
CA ILE A 16 2.99 34.25 -5.62
C ILE A 16 3.70 35.04 -6.74
N ASP A 17 4.85 35.59 -6.39
CA ASP A 17 5.79 36.15 -7.36
C ASP A 17 6.86 35.12 -7.72
N ARG A 18 6.73 34.54 -8.93
CA ARG A 18 7.66 33.52 -9.45
C ARG A 18 9.07 34.05 -9.71
N ASN A 19 9.24 35.38 -9.80
CA ASN A 19 10.54 36.01 -10.10
C ASN A 19 11.30 36.40 -8.82
N SER A 20 10.67 36.26 -7.63
CA SER A 20 11.33 36.60 -6.39
C SER A 20 12.50 35.66 -6.07
N GLU A 21 13.53 36.18 -5.43
CA GLU A 21 14.69 35.41 -4.98
C GLU A 21 14.26 34.30 -4.00
N ASP A 22 13.31 34.60 -3.10
CA ASP A 22 12.79 33.63 -2.15
C ASP A 22 12.07 32.46 -2.83
N PHE A 23 11.26 32.74 -3.88
CA PHE A 23 10.61 31.68 -4.65
C PHE A 23 11.62 30.75 -5.31
N ASN A 24 12.64 31.33 -5.97
CA ASN A 24 13.66 30.54 -6.65
C ASN A 24 14.51 29.72 -5.67
N ARG A 25 14.93 30.29 -4.54
CA ARG A 25 15.67 29.58 -3.49
C ARG A 25 14.88 28.37 -2.95
N ARG A 26 13.61 28.57 -2.61
CA ARG A 26 12.72 27.52 -2.11
C ARG A 26 12.49 26.44 -3.16
N ARG A 27 12.28 26.83 -4.42
CA ARG A 27 12.12 25.90 -5.52
C ARG A 27 13.31 24.97 -5.65
N ASP A 28 14.51 25.52 -5.67
CA ASP A 28 15.73 24.73 -5.84
C ASP A 28 15.95 23.78 -4.66
N PHE A 29 15.66 24.23 -3.43
CA PHE A 29 15.70 23.40 -2.23
C PHE A 29 14.68 22.24 -2.29
N ASN A 30 13.42 22.53 -2.62
CA ASN A 30 12.36 21.51 -2.66
C ASN A 30 12.56 20.52 -3.81
N ILE A 31 13.07 20.97 -4.98
CA ILE A 31 13.45 20.06 -6.07
C ILE A 31 14.51 19.05 -5.58
N GLN A 32 15.52 19.50 -4.86
CA GLN A 32 16.53 18.59 -4.30
C GLN A 32 15.91 17.54 -3.37
N LEU A 33 15.01 17.94 -2.47
CA LEU A 33 14.31 17.00 -1.57
C LEU A 33 13.47 15.98 -2.34
N VAL A 34 12.78 16.42 -3.39
CA VAL A 34 11.97 15.54 -4.25
C VAL A 34 12.86 14.55 -4.99
N ASP A 35 14.01 14.99 -5.49
CA ASP A 35 14.96 14.12 -6.19
C ASP A 35 15.59 13.10 -5.26
N GLU A 36 15.93 13.48 -4.03
CA GLU A 36 16.39 12.55 -2.98
C GLU A 36 15.30 11.50 -2.67
N LEU A 37 14.05 11.91 -2.55
CA LEU A 37 12.93 11.00 -2.34
C LEU A 37 12.77 10.01 -3.52
N LYS A 38 12.81 10.51 -4.76
CA LYS A 38 12.74 9.69 -5.98
C LYS A 38 13.88 8.67 -6.04
N GLN A 39 15.10 9.08 -5.71
CA GLN A 39 16.26 8.16 -5.65
C GLN A 39 16.03 7.04 -4.65
N LYS A 40 15.56 7.33 -3.42
CA LYS A 40 15.23 6.31 -2.41
C LYS A 40 14.12 5.37 -2.88
N ILE A 41 13.07 5.89 -3.49
CA ILE A 41 11.98 5.06 -4.05
C ILE A 41 12.51 4.15 -5.17
N ASN A 42 13.35 4.66 -6.06
CA ASN A 42 13.95 3.85 -7.12
C ASN A 42 14.85 2.74 -6.55
N GLN A 43 15.67 3.05 -5.55
CA GLN A 43 16.48 2.05 -4.85
C GLN A 43 15.62 0.94 -4.23
N VAL A 44 14.49 1.30 -3.61
CA VAL A 44 13.54 0.32 -3.06
C VAL A 44 12.94 -0.57 -4.14
N LYS A 45 12.68 -0.04 -5.34
CA LYS A 45 12.16 -0.81 -6.48
C LYS A 45 13.13 -1.86 -7.01
N GLU A 46 14.44 -1.70 -6.77
CA GLU A 46 15.46 -2.69 -7.11
C GLU A 46 15.43 -3.94 -6.21
N GLY A 47 14.57 -3.96 -5.19
CA GLY A 47 14.42 -5.07 -4.26
C GLY A 47 15.71 -5.35 -3.49
N GLY A 48 16.09 -6.63 -3.37
CA GLY A 48 17.31 -7.07 -2.68
C GLY A 48 18.61 -6.79 -3.44
N GLY A 49 18.53 -6.12 -4.61
CA GLY A 49 19.64 -5.79 -5.48
C GLY A 49 19.96 -6.89 -6.53
N LYS A 50 20.76 -6.52 -7.52
CA LYS A 50 20.99 -7.29 -8.74
C LYS A 50 21.27 -8.78 -8.50
N LYS A 51 22.17 -9.12 -7.58
CA LYS A 51 22.54 -10.53 -7.28
C LYS A 51 21.33 -11.38 -6.88
N TYR A 52 20.46 -10.85 -6.03
CA TYR A 52 19.28 -11.58 -5.53
C TYR A 52 18.15 -11.59 -6.56
N VAL A 53 17.99 -10.53 -7.31
CA VAL A 53 17.06 -10.44 -8.45
C VAL A 53 17.44 -11.46 -9.53
N ASP A 54 18.71 -11.51 -9.96
CA ASP A 54 19.18 -12.46 -10.96
C ASP A 54 18.98 -13.92 -10.51
N ARG A 55 19.27 -14.22 -9.23
CA ARG A 55 19.01 -15.52 -8.64
C ARG A 55 17.52 -15.87 -8.60
N HIS A 56 16.66 -14.91 -8.32
CA HIS A 56 15.20 -15.10 -8.29
C HIS A 56 14.67 -15.41 -9.68
N ARG A 57 15.08 -14.63 -10.68
CA ARG A 57 14.71 -14.83 -12.09
C ARG A 57 15.26 -16.14 -12.69
N SER A 58 16.45 -16.57 -12.29
CA SER A 58 17.02 -17.86 -12.75
C SER A 58 16.20 -19.08 -12.30
N ARG A 59 15.28 -18.92 -11.36
CA ARG A 59 14.32 -19.93 -10.92
C ARG A 59 12.96 -19.82 -11.64
N GLY A 60 12.87 -18.99 -12.69
CA GLY A 60 11.63 -18.77 -13.45
C GLY A 60 10.58 -17.94 -12.71
N LYS A 61 10.97 -17.18 -11.66
CA LYS A 61 10.03 -16.42 -10.82
C LYS A 61 9.97 -14.96 -11.20
N LEU A 62 8.77 -14.39 -11.19
CA LEU A 62 8.51 -12.97 -11.33
C LEU A 62 8.83 -12.22 -10.03
N LEU A 63 9.23 -10.95 -10.13
CA LEU A 63 9.40 -10.07 -8.99
C LEU A 63 8.04 -9.69 -8.38
N ALA A 64 8.01 -9.33 -7.10
CA ALA A 64 6.76 -9.02 -6.39
C ALA A 64 5.91 -7.95 -7.10
N ARG A 65 6.53 -6.88 -7.63
CA ARG A 65 5.80 -5.84 -8.37
C ARG A 65 5.35 -6.30 -9.76
N GLU A 66 6.09 -7.18 -10.40
CA GLU A 66 5.68 -7.80 -11.68
C GLU A 66 4.44 -8.68 -11.47
N ARG A 67 4.42 -9.49 -10.41
CA ARG A 67 3.24 -10.30 -10.00
C ARG A 67 2.00 -9.44 -9.80
N ILE A 68 2.13 -8.33 -9.11
CA ILE A 68 1.03 -7.38 -8.88
C ILE A 68 0.53 -6.81 -10.23
N ASN A 69 1.44 -6.40 -11.10
CA ASN A 69 1.07 -5.85 -12.42
C ASN A 69 0.32 -6.85 -13.30
N GLU A 70 0.69 -8.15 -13.25
CA GLU A 70 -0.01 -9.21 -14.00
C GLU A 70 -1.43 -9.46 -13.47
N ILE A 71 -1.68 -9.20 -12.18
CA ILE A 71 -3.00 -9.39 -11.58
C ILE A 71 -3.88 -8.15 -11.79
N CYS A 72 -3.34 -6.94 -11.70
CA CYS A 72 -4.10 -5.70 -11.87
C CYS A 72 -4.64 -5.54 -13.29
N ASP A 73 -5.75 -4.83 -13.42
CA ASP A 73 -6.34 -4.51 -14.71
C ASP A 73 -5.41 -3.56 -15.50
N PRO A 74 -5.19 -3.83 -16.80
CA PRO A 74 -4.34 -2.99 -17.63
C PRO A 74 -4.76 -1.52 -17.61
N GLY A 75 -3.79 -0.62 -17.42
CA GLY A 75 -4.02 0.81 -17.43
C GLY A 75 -4.62 1.38 -16.14
N THR A 76 -4.87 0.54 -15.12
CA THR A 76 -5.28 1.03 -13.80
C THR A 76 -4.07 1.35 -12.92
N PRO A 77 -4.16 2.36 -12.04
CA PRO A 77 -3.07 2.67 -11.13
C PRO A 77 -2.96 1.64 -10.01
N PHE A 78 -1.74 1.41 -9.53
CA PHE A 78 -1.48 0.71 -8.28
C PHE A 78 -1.03 1.70 -7.21
N LEU A 79 -1.82 1.86 -6.15
CA LEU A 79 -1.49 2.71 -5.02
C LEU A 79 -0.59 1.94 -4.04
N GLU A 80 0.73 1.92 -4.30
CA GLU A 80 1.70 1.36 -3.34
C GLU A 80 1.86 2.28 -2.14
N PHE A 81 1.65 1.77 -0.93
CA PHE A 81 1.86 2.52 0.29
C PHE A 81 2.98 1.94 1.16
N SER A 82 3.58 2.80 2.00
CA SER A 82 4.70 2.45 2.87
C SER A 82 5.92 1.88 2.13
N SER A 83 6.18 2.33 0.89
CA SER A 83 7.31 1.85 0.08
C SER A 83 8.66 2.08 0.75
N LEU A 84 8.80 3.13 1.57
CA LEU A 84 10.01 3.44 2.35
C LEU A 84 10.01 2.84 3.76
N ALA A 85 9.12 1.91 4.08
CA ALA A 85 9.15 1.20 5.36
C ALA A 85 10.52 0.52 5.56
N ALA A 86 11.05 0.59 6.79
CA ALA A 86 12.39 0.15 7.15
C ALA A 86 13.55 0.93 6.50
N ASN A 87 13.32 2.10 5.91
CA ASN A 87 14.40 2.95 5.41
C ASN A 87 15.32 3.36 6.56
N GLY A 88 16.63 3.08 6.42
CA GLY A 88 17.63 3.33 7.47
C GLY A 88 17.62 2.34 8.63
N LEU A 89 16.76 1.32 8.63
CA LEU A 89 16.75 0.25 9.61
C LEU A 89 17.46 -1.00 9.07
N TYR A 90 17.88 -1.90 10.00
CA TYR A 90 18.45 -3.22 9.69
C TYR A 90 19.65 -3.14 8.73
N ASP A 91 20.55 -2.18 8.96
CA ASP A 91 21.71 -1.88 8.11
C ASP A 91 21.32 -1.63 6.64
N SER A 92 20.15 -1.04 6.41
CA SER A 92 19.58 -0.78 5.07
C SER A 92 19.46 -2.05 4.20
N ARG A 93 19.16 -3.22 4.81
CA ARG A 93 19.09 -4.50 4.14
C ARG A 93 17.65 -5.02 3.94
N ALA A 94 16.64 -4.31 4.46
CA ALA A 94 15.24 -4.71 4.38
C ALA A 94 14.41 -3.63 3.64
N TYR A 95 14.73 -3.38 2.38
CA TYR A 95 14.02 -2.41 1.55
C TYR A 95 12.52 -2.71 1.52
N SER A 96 11.69 -1.67 1.63
CA SER A 96 10.22 -1.78 1.72
C SER A 96 9.74 -2.74 2.80
N ALA A 97 10.57 -2.98 3.85
CA ALA A 97 10.35 -4.00 4.87
C ALA A 97 10.17 -5.43 4.30
N GLY A 98 10.70 -5.73 3.10
CA GLY A 98 10.62 -7.04 2.46
C GLY A 98 9.23 -7.44 1.95
N ILE A 99 8.25 -6.51 1.95
CA ILE A 99 6.91 -6.73 1.37
C ILE A 99 6.42 -5.50 0.63
N ILE A 100 5.64 -5.74 -0.42
CA ILE A 100 4.91 -4.70 -1.15
C ILE A 100 3.46 -4.72 -0.68
N THR A 101 2.94 -3.56 -0.33
CA THR A 101 1.55 -3.38 0.07
C THR A 101 0.92 -2.24 -0.72
N GLY A 102 -0.31 -2.41 -1.14
CA GLY A 102 -1.00 -1.39 -1.94
C GLY A 102 -2.40 -1.80 -2.33
N ILE A 103 -3.09 -0.90 -3.01
CA ILE A 103 -4.42 -1.12 -3.56
C ILE A 103 -4.32 -1.09 -5.07
N GLY A 104 -4.86 -2.12 -5.73
CA GLY A 104 -4.97 -2.24 -7.17
C GLY A 104 -6.38 -2.65 -7.59
N VAL A 105 -6.67 -2.53 -8.88
CA VAL A 105 -7.97 -2.90 -9.44
C VAL A 105 -7.85 -4.22 -10.18
N VAL A 106 -8.75 -5.17 -9.87
CA VAL A 106 -8.82 -6.49 -10.48
C VAL A 106 -10.26 -6.77 -10.90
N HIS A 107 -10.53 -6.96 -12.19
CA HIS A 107 -11.90 -7.05 -12.74
C HIS A 107 -12.80 -5.91 -12.26
N GLY A 108 -12.27 -4.67 -12.26
CA GLY A 108 -13.01 -3.48 -11.83
C GLY A 108 -13.23 -3.39 -10.31
N LYS A 109 -12.68 -4.29 -9.51
CA LYS A 109 -12.82 -4.35 -8.05
C LYS A 109 -11.54 -3.91 -7.38
N GLU A 110 -11.63 -3.00 -6.41
CA GLU A 110 -10.48 -2.59 -5.60
C GLU A 110 -10.09 -3.72 -4.64
N CYS A 111 -8.82 -4.13 -4.70
CA CYS A 111 -8.25 -5.19 -3.88
C CYS A 111 -7.00 -4.70 -3.16
N LEU A 112 -6.82 -5.15 -1.93
CA LEU A 112 -5.60 -4.92 -1.18
C LEU A 112 -4.60 -6.03 -1.47
N PHE A 113 -3.36 -5.65 -1.77
CA PHE A 113 -2.26 -6.57 -2.01
C PHE A 113 -1.27 -6.57 -0.86
N VAL A 114 -0.81 -7.77 -0.51
CA VAL A 114 0.36 -8.02 0.33
C VAL A 114 1.24 -9.02 -0.40
N ALA A 115 2.37 -8.58 -0.94
CA ALA A 115 3.27 -9.42 -1.73
C ALA A 115 4.65 -9.48 -1.09
N ASN A 116 5.14 -10.67 -0.73
CA ASN A 116 6.49 -10.85 -0.24
C ASN A 116 7.50 -10.58 -1.35
N ASP A 117 8.56 -9.84 -1.04
CA ASP A 117 9.73 -9.71 -1.90
C ASP A 117 10.81 -10.69 -1.45
N ALA A 118 10.84 -11.86 -2.06
CA ALA A 118 11.83 -12.90 -1.73
C ALA A 118 13.27 -12.51 -2.10
N THR A 119 13.48 -11.47 -2.90
CA THR A 119 14.81 -10.93 -3.16
C THR A 119 15.37 -10.20 -1.94
N VAL A 120 14.50 -9.71 -1.06
CA VAL A 120 14.85 -9.07 0.21
C VAL A 120 14.87 -10.13 1.31
N LYS A 121 16.06 -10.62 1.66
CA LYS A 121 16.25 -11.59 2.76
C LYS A 121 15.34 -12.84 2.69
N GLY A 122 15.05 -13.32 1.48
CA GLY A 122 14.19 -14.48 1.29
C GLY A 122 12.74 -14.27 1.71
N GLY A 123 12.25 -13.04 1.70
CA GLY A 123 10.91 -12.68 2.17
C GLY A 123 10.70 -12.86 3.67
N SER A 124 11.79 -12.85 4.48
CA SER A 124 11.69 -12.98 5.94
C SER A 124 11.02 -11.77 6.58
N TYR A 125 10.22 -12.02 7.61
CA TYR A 125 9.53 -10.99 8.37
C TYR A 125 10.40 -10.42 9.48
N TYR A 126 10.77 -9.17 9.32
CA TYR A 126 11.34 -8.30 10.35
C TYR A 126 10.22 -7.64 11.18
N PRO A 127 10.52 -7.00 12.32
CA PRO A 127 9.51 -6.27 13.09
C PRO A 127 8.74 -5.25 12.25
N MET A 128 9.42 -4.51 11.35
CA MET A 128 8.78 -3.54 10.47
C MET A 128 7.94 -4.21 9.38
N THR A 129 8.30 -5.42 8.93
CA THR A 129 7.50 -6.22 7.99
C THR A 129 6.15 -6.58 8.60
N VAL A 130 6.16 -7.02 9.86
CA VAL A 130 4.93 -7.33 10.62
C VAL A 130 4.04 -6.11 10.75
N LYS A 131 4.60 -4.95 11.15
CA LYS A 131 3.84 -3.70 11.28
C LYS A 131 3.20 -3.28 9.95
N LYS A 132 3.96 -3.37 8.85
CA LYS A 132 3.47 -3.03 7.51
C LYS A 132 2.35 -3.97 7.07
N HIS A 133 2.47 -5.27 7.31
CA HIS A 133 1.43 -6.24 6.99
C HIS A 133 0.15 -5.98 7.81
N ILE A 134 0.29 -5.81 9.14
CA ILE A 134 -0.85 -5.49 10.03
C ILE A 134 -1.56 -4.22 9.54
N ARG A 135 -0.81 -3.15 9.21
CA ARG A 135 -1.42 -1.91 8.70
C ARG A 135 -2.16 -2.13 7.38
N ALA A 136 -1.63 -2.98 6.49
CA ALA A 136 -2.33 -3.34 5.25
C ALA A 136 -3.68 -4.02 5.55
N GLN A 137 -3.72 -4.97 6.47
CA GLN A 137 -4.97 -5.63 6.89
C GLN A 137 -5.95 -4.66 7.57
N GLU A 138 -5.47 -3.70 8.36
CA GLU A 138 -6.32 -2.65 8.94
C GLU A 138 -6.96 -1.78 7.85
N ILE A 139 -6.20 -1.39 6.82
CA ILE A 139 -6.74 -0.67 5.67
C ILE A 139 -7.79 -1.50 4.93
N ALA A 140 -7.57 -2.82 4.79
CA ALA A 140 -8.55 -3.71 4.19
C ALA A 140 -9.84 -3.78 5.00
N ASP A 141 -9.75 -3.89 6.33
CA ASP A 141 -10.89 -3.90 7.24
C ASP A 141 -11.68 -2.60 7.19
N GLU A 142 -11.00 -1.46 7.31
CA GLU A 142 -11.60 -0.12 7.30
C GLU A 142 -12.32 0.18 5.97
N ASN A 143 -11.84 -0.38 4.85
CA ASN A 143 -12.35 -0.10 3.51
C ASN A 143 -13.09 -1.28 2.87
N ASN A 144 -13.25 -2.39 3.58
CA ASN A 144 -13.90 -3.61 3.07
C ASN A 144 -13.28 -4.09 1.74
N LEU A 145 -11.93 -4.16 1.69
CA LEU A 145 -11.18 -4.55 0.50
C LEU A 145 -10.81 -6.03 0.55
N THR A 146 -11.11 -6.77 -0.51
CA THR A 146 -10.60 -8.13 -0.69
C THR A 146 -9.08 -8.15 -0.60
N CYS A 147 -8.51 -9.07 0.20
CA CYS A 147 -7.07 -9.21 0.36
C CYS A 147 -6.51 -10.24 -0.61
N ILE A 148 -5.44 -9.89 -1.31
CA ILE A 148 -4.64 -10.78 -2.16
C ILE A 148 -3.25 -10.90 -1.56
N TYR A 149 -2.91 -12.11 -1.09
CA TYR A 149 -1.60 -12.44 -0.54
C TYR A 149 -0.76 -13.17 -1.58
N LEU A 150 0.35 -12.58 -2.00
CA LEU A 150 1.33 -13.23 -2.91
C LEU A 150 2.51 -13.69 -2.05
N VAL A 151 2.48 -14.96 -1.66
CA VAL A 151 3.33 -15.48 -0.60
C VAL A 151 4.59 -16.13 -1.16
N ASP A 152 5.73 -15.62 -0.70
CA ASP A 152 7.07 -16.15 -1.01
C ASP A 152 7.99 -15.77 0.17
N SER A 153 7.83 -16.47 1.30
CA SER A 153 8.37 -16.07 2.60
C SER A 153 9.08 -17.18 3.32
N GLY A 154 10.30 -16.92 3.78
CA GLY A 154 11.03 -17.78 4.70
C GLY A 154 10.55 -17.76 6.15
N GLY A 155 9.44 -17.07 6.45
CA GLY A 155 8.92 -16.92 7.81
C GLY A 155 9.58 -15.79 8.59
N ALA A 156 9.57 -15.85 9.91
CA ALA A 156 10.14 -14.80 10.76
C ALA A 156 11.67 -14.76 10.68
N PHE A 157 12.23 -13.55 10.78
CA PHE A 157 13.66 -13.36 10.91
C PHE A 157 14.11 -13.76 12.34
N LEU A 158 14.58 -14.99 12.49
CA LEU A 158 14.86 -15.61 13.79
C LEU A 158 15.77 -14.82 14.72
N PRO A 159 16.83 -14.10 14.25
CA PRO A 159 17.65 -13.29 15.13
C PRO A 159 16.91 -12.17 15.88
N MET A 160 15.69 -11.80 15.43
CA MET A 160 14.82 -10.80 16.05
C MET A 160 13.45 -11.39 16.44
N GLN A 161 13.40 -12.68 16.76
CA GLN A 161 12.13 -13.38 17.03
C GLN A 161 11.40 -12.80 18.26
N ASP A 162 12.10 -12.28 19.22
CA ASP A 162 11.57 -11.58 20.40
C ASP A 162 10.81 -10.29 20.06
N GLU A 163 11.14 -9.64 18.95
CA GLU A 163 10.43 -8.47 18.41
C GLU A 163 9.36 -8.82 17.36
N VAL A 164 9.24 -10.10 17.00
CA VAL A 164 8.31 -10.58 15.94
C VAL A 164 7.16 -11.40 16.50
N PHE A 165 7.37 -12.23 17.55
CA PHE A 165 6.35 -13.18 18.02
C PHE A 165 5.58 -12.82 19.30
N PRO A 166 6.19 -12.32 20.39
CA PRO A 166 5.63 -12.48 21.74
C PRO A 166 4.52 -11.49 22.09
N ASP A 167 4.35 -10.38 21.36
CA ASP A 167 3.39 -9.34 21.74
C ASP A 167 2.16 -9.31 20.82
N LYS A 168 1.09 -8.67 21.30
CA LYS A 168 -0.20 -8.57 20.61
C LYS A 168 -0.12 -7.84 19.25
N GLY A 169 0.86 -6.95 19.05
CA GLY A 169 1.14 -6.23 17.79
C GLY A 169 2.11 -6.98 16.87
N HIS A 170 2.43 -8.21 17.18
CA HIS A 170 3.38 -9.05 16.46
C HIS A 170 2.69 -10.02 15.50
N PHE A 171 3.40 -11.04 15.06
CA PHE A 171 3.01 -11.94 13.97
C PHE A 171 1.63 -12.59 14.19
N GLY A 172 1.30 -12.98 15.42
CA GLY A 172 0.00 -13.53 15.77
C GLY A 172 -1.19 -12.60 15.47
N ARG A 173 -0.95 -11.29 15.41
CA ARG A 173 -1.98 -10.30 15.03
C ARG A 173 -2.39 -10.45 13.57
N ILE A 174 -1.47 -10.82 12.67
CA ILE A 174 -1.76 -11.08 11.26
C ILE A 174 -2.81 -12.18 11.14
N PHE A 175 -2.62 -13.30 11.84
CA PHE A 175 -3.56 -14.43 11.83
C PHE A 175 -4.92 -14.06 12.42
N ARG A 176 -4.92 -13.36 13.55
CA ARG A 176 -6.17 -12.86 14.15
C ARG A 176 -6.92 -11.93 13.19
N ASN A 177 -6.22 -11.06 12.50
CA ASN A 177 -6.83 -10.16 11.51
C ASN A 177 -7.41 -10.94 10.34
N GLN A 178 -6.74 -11.99 9.82
CA GLN A 178 -7.30 -12.86 8.78
C GLN A 178 -8.62 -13.49 9.23
N ALA A 179 -8.65 -14.08 10.43
CA ALA A 179 -9.89 -14.67 10.96
C ALA A 179 -11.02 -13.65 11.12
N ILE A 180 -10.71 -12.40 11.55
CA ILE A 180 -11.70 -11.34 11.69
C ILE A 180 -12.20 -10.87 10.33
N LEU A 181 -11.31 -10.63 9.35
CA LEU A 181 -11.66 -10.21 8.01
C LEU A 181 -12.61 -11.24 7.36
N SER A 182 -12.26 -12.51 7.41
CA SER A 182 -13.10 -13.59 6.89
C SER A 182 -14.48 -13.62 7.60
N SER A 183 -14.52 -13.48 8.94
CA SER A 183 -15.78 -13.44 9.69
C SER A 183 -16.68 -12.25 9.36
N LYS A 184 -16.11 -11.16 8.83
CA LYS A 184 -16.84 -9.97 8.34
C LYS A 184 -17.24 -10.08 6.87
N GLY A 185 -16.89 -11.17 6.19
CA GLY A 185 -17.14 -11.37 4.77
C GLY A 185 -16.15 -10.62 3.84
N VAL A 186 -15.01 -10.17 4.37
CA VAL A 186 -13.92 -9.64 3.58
C VAL A 186 -13.10 -10.81 3.05
N SER A 187 -13.25 -11.11 1.76
CA SER A 187 -12.62 -12.27 1.12
C SER A 187 -11.10 -12.14 1.09
N GLN A 188 -10.43 -13.29 1.24
CA GLN A 188 -8.98 -13.39 1.26
C GLN A 188 -8.52 -14.49 0.32
N VAL A 189 -7.63 -14.14 -0.62
CA VAL A 189 -7.09 -15.05 -1.63
C VAL A 189 -5.59 -15.09 -1.50
N ALA A 190 -4.99 -16.28 -1.42
CA ALA A 190 -3.54 -16.44 -1.35
C ALA A 190 -3.01 -17.19 -2.57
N ALA A 191 -1.89 -16.71 -3.13
CA ALA A 191 -1.10 -17.47 -4.09
C ALA A 191 0.28 -17.79 -3.49
N VAL A 192 0.60 -19.07 -3.42
CA VAL A 192 1.86 -19.63 -2.92
C VAL A 192 2.82 -19.75 -4.08
N LEU A 193 3.65 -18.72 -4.25
CA LEU A 193 4.56 -18.54 -5.39
C LEU A 193 6.01 -18.88 -5.03
N GLY A 194 6.21 -19.37 -3.82
CA GLY A 194 7.50 -19.76 -3.31
C GLY A 194 7.38 -20.44 -1.95
N SER A 195 8.44 -20.37 -1.17
CA SER A 195 8.45 -20.95 0.17
C SER A 195 7.43 -20.24 1.09
N CYS A 196 6.64 -21.03 1.80
CA CYS A 196 5.81 -20.59 2.92
C CYS A 196 6.19 -21.40 4.14
N THR A 197 7.15 -20.89 4.91
CA THR A 197 7.74 -21.62 6.03
C THR A 197 7.30 -21.05 7.37
N ALA A 198 7.07 -21.91 8.35
CA ALA A 198 6.72 -21.57 9.72
C ALA A 198 5.51 -20.64 9.80
N GLY A 199 5.67 -19.43 10.38
CA GLY A 199 4.58 -18.44 10.45
C GLY A 199 4.02 -18.03 9.08
N GLY A 200 4.84 -18.04 8.02
CA GLY A 200 4.41 -17.77 6.65
C GLY A 200 3.40 -18.78 6.10
N ALA A 201 3.44 -20.02 6.58
CA ALA A 201 2.52 -21.09 6.17
C ALA A 201 1.06 -20.86 6.59
N TYR A 202 0.84 -20.10 7.65
CA TYR A 202 -0.52 -19.77 8.11
C TYR A 202 -1.26 -18.82 7.17
N ILE A 203 -0.55 -17.95 6.44
CA ILE A 203 -1.19 -16.96 5.56
C ILE A 203 -2.06 -17.65 4.50
N PRO A 204 -1.54 -18.56 3.65
CA PRO A 204 -2.38 -19.28 2.71
C PRO A 204 -3.37 -20.23 3.38
N ALA A 205 -2.98 -20.91 4.46
CA ALA A 205 -3.84 -21.88 5.14
C ALA A 205 -5.06 -21.25 5.84
N MET A 206 -5.02 -19.96 6.13
CA MET A 206 -6.12 -19.19 6.73
C MET A 206 -6.85 -18.28 5.73
N SER A 207 -6.45 -18.28 4.47
CA SER A 207 -7.17 -17.58 3.41
C SER A 207 -8.42 -18.34 3.01
N ASP A 208 -9.42 -17.65 2.44
CA ASP A 208 -10.67 -18.27 2.01
C ASP A 208 -10.49 -19.13 0.76
N GLU A 209 -9.57 -18.72 -0.12
CA GLU A 209 -9.08 -19.54 -1.24
C GLU A 209 -7.57 -19.44 -1.38
N SER A 210 -6.92 -20.57 -1.68
CA SER A 210 -5.47 -20.64 -1.85
C SER A 210 -5.07 -21.41 -3.11
N ILE A 211 -4.05 -20.86 -3.80
CA ILE A 211 -3.49 -21.38 -5.04
C ILE A 211 -2.03 -21.70 -4.78
N ILE A 212 -1.55 -22.87 -5.20
CA ILE A 212 -0.14 -23.24 -5.03
C ILE A 212 0.49 -23.60 -6.36
N VAL A 213 1.71 -23.10 -6.61
CA VAL A 213 2.48 -23.37 -7.84
C VAL A 213 3.35 -24.60 -7.66
N LYS A 214 3.21 -25.55 -8.56
CA LYS A 214 4.03 -26.76 -8.67
C LYS A 214 5.53 -26.44 -8.69
N GLY A 215 6.31 -27.17 -7.91
CA GLY A 215 7.77 -27.11 -7.91
C GLY A 215 8.38 -25.84 -7.31
N ASN A 216 7.60 -24.75 -7.19
CA ASN A 216 8.03 -23.50 -6.58
C ASN A 216 7.33 -23.23 -5.23
N GLY A 217 6.03 -23.46 -5.18
CA GLY A 217 5.20 -23.23 -3.98
C GLY A 217 5.38 -24.37 -2.98
N THR A 218 5.64 -24.04 -1.72
CA THR A 218 5.66 -25.02 -0.62
C THR A 218 5.03 -24.44 0.64
N ILE A 219 4.27 -25.25 1.35
CA ILE A 219 3.65 -24.89 2.66
C ILE A 219 4.08 -25.93 3.68
N PHE A 220 4.89 -25.54 4.66
CA PHE A 220 5.25 -26.42 5.79
C PHE A 220 5.68 -25.61 7.01
N LEU A 221 5.49 -26.15 8.20
CA LEU A 221 5.92 -25.51 9.45
C LEU A 221 7.41 -25.61 9.66
N ALA A 222 8.01 -26.73 9.23
CA ALA A 222 9.44 -27.00 9.30
C ALA A 222 9.92 -27.51 7.94
N GLY A 223 10.95 -26.90 7.36
CA GLY A 223 11.51 -27.34 6.08
C GLY A 223 12.35 -28.61 6.20
N PRO A 224 12.73 -29.25 5.06
CA PRO A 224 13.44 -30.51 5.04
C PRO A 224 14.69 -30.59 5.93
N PRO A 225 15.55 -29.54 6.05
CA PRO A 225 16.71 -29.60 6.95
C PRO A 225 16.34 -29.74 8.42
N LEU A 226 15.24 -29.12 8.85
CA LEU A 226 14.78 -29.20 10.23
C LEU A 226 14.11 -30.55 10.53
N VAL A 227 13.35 -31.10 9.57
CA VAL A 227 12.79 -32.46 9.67
C VAL A 227 13.91 -33.48 9.81
N LYS A 228 14.93 -33.43 8.94
CA LYS A 228 16.11 -34.30 9.03
C LYS A 228 16.81 -34.20 10.38
N SER A 229 16.97 -32.99 10.90
CA SER A 229 17.62 -32.77 12.21
C SER A 229 16.79 -33.31 13.37
N ALA A 230 15.46 -33.25 13.29
CA ALA A 230 14.56 -33.65 14.38
C ALA A 230 14.25 -35.15 14.36
N THR A 231 14.06 -35.75 13.19
CA THR A 231 13.59 -37.15 13.03
C THR A 231 14.58 -38.08 12.33
N GLY A 232 15.64 -37.53 11.70
CA GLY A 232 16.55 -38.28 10.84
C GLY A 232 15.99 -38.60 9.44
N GLU A 233 14.77 -38.21 9.15
CA GLU A 233 14.08 -38.47 7.88
C GLU A 233 14.58 -37.54 6.76
N GLU A 234 14.84 -38.09 5.58
CA GLU A 234 15.20 -37.32 4.40
C GLU A 234 13.98 -37.20 3.48
N VAL A 235 13.47 -35.97 3.34
CA VAL A 235 12.33 -35.64 2.48
C VAL A 235 12.67 -34.49 1.54
N THR A 236 12.07 -34.47 0.37
CA THR A 236 12.15 -33.30 -0.51
C THR A 236 11.16 -32.21 -0.07
N ALA A 237 11.36 -30.97 -0.49
CA ALA A 237 10.41 -29.91 -0.20
C ALA A 237 9.04 -30.15 -0.85
N GLU A 238 9.02 -30.75 -2.05
CA GLU A 238 7.78 -31.09 -2.76
C GLU A 238 7.01 -32.21 -2.04
N ASP A 239 7.68 -33.27 -1.59
CA ASP A 239 7.04 -34.37 -0.85
C ASP A 239 6.57 -33.93 0.54
N LEU A 240 7.26 -32.98 1.16
CA LEU A 240 6.93 -32.48 2.50
C LEU A 240 5.76 -31.50 2.51
N GLY A 241 5.63 -30.66 1.47
CA GLY A 241 4.63 -29.60 1.45
C GLY A 241 4.48 -28.91 0.09
N GLY A 242 4.63 -29.65 -0.98
CA GLY A 242 4.46 -29.16 -2.35
C GLY A 242 3.01 -29.14 -2.82
N ALA A 243 2.84 -28.72 -4.07
CA ALA A 243 1.53 -28.48 -4.66
C ALA A 243 0.68 -29.76 -4.74
N ASP A 244 1.27 -30.87 -5.15
CA ASP A 244 0.55 -32.14 -5.32
C ASP A 244 0.01 -32.66 -3.97
N LEU A 245 0.84 -32.61 -2.92
CA LEU A 245 0.44 -33.01 -1.56
C LEU A 245 -0.73 -32.15 -1.05
N HIS A 246 -0.62 -30.83 -1.17
CA HIS A 246 -1.60 -29.95 -0.55
C HIS A 246 -2.93 -29.83 -1.31
N THR A 247 -2.94 -30.13 -2.61
CA THR A 247 -4.18 -30.11 -3.40
C THR A 247 -4.88 -31.47 -3.49
N ARG A 248 -4.17 -32.59 -3.21
CA ARG A 248 -4.74 -33.93 -3.32
C ARG A 248 -4.97 -34.63 -2.00
N GLU A 249 -4.03 -34.47 -1.05
CA GLU A 249 -4.05 -35.28 0.17
C GLU A 249 -4.45 -34.48 1.39
N SER A 250 -3.80 -33.33 1.65
CA SER A 250 -4.08 -32.54 2.84
C SER A 250 -5.26 -31.58 2.69
N GLY A 251 -5.56 -31.14 1.45
CA GLY A 251 -6.61 -30.16 1.19
C GLY A 251 -6.32 -28.76 1.75
N VAL A 252 -5.06 -28.43 2.07
CA VAL A 252 -4.66 -27.12 2.58
C VAL A 252 -4.65 -26.07 1.48
N ALA A 253 -4.39 -26.47 0.22
CA ALA A 253 -4.50 -25.63 -0.95
C ALA A 253 -5.67 -26.09 -1.83
N ASP A 254 -6.44 -25.12 -2.34
CA ASP A 254 -7.65 -25.37 -3.12
C ASP A 254 -7.36 -25.58 -4.59
N HIS A 255 -6.35 -24.87 -5.12
CA HIS A 255 -6.04 -24.85 -6.55
C HIS A 255 -4.57 -25.17 -6.80
N TYR A 256 -4.35 -26.08 -7.76
CA TYR A 256 -3.05 -26.43 -8.27
C TYR A 256 -2.76 -25.65 -9.55
N ALA A 257 -1.61 -24.98 -9.62
CA ALA A 257 -1.13 -24.27 -10.80
C ALA A 257 0.17 -24.91 -11.32
N GLU A 258 0.25 -25.15 -12.64
CA GLU A 258 1.45 -25.71 -13.28
C GLU A 258 2.62 -24.72 -13.25
N ASP A 259 2.33 -23.41 -13.33
CA ASP A 259 3.33 -22.35 -13.32
C ASP A 259 2.81 -21.06 -12.64
N GLU A 260 3.71 -20.10 -12.47
CA GLU A 260 3.38 -18.83 -11.83
C GLU A 260 2.38 -17.97 -12.64
N PRO A 261 2.49 -17.83 -13.98
CA PRO A 261 1.48 -17.16 -14.80
C PRO A 261 0.07 -17.74 -14.65
N GLU A 262 -0.05 -19.06 -14.56
CA GLU A 262 -1.35 -19.71 -14.34
C GLU A 262 -1.90 -19.38 -12.96
N ALA A 263 -1.08 -19.43 -11.92
CA ALA A 263 -1.51 -19.03 -10.58
C ALA A 263 -2.04 -17.60 -10.52
N LEU A 264 -1.37 -16.66 -11.19
CA LEU A 264 -1.82 -15.26 -11.25
C LEU A 264 -3.14 -15.11 -12.02
N ARG A 265 -3.36 -15.88 -13.09
CA ARG A 265 -4.68 -15.93 -13.77
C ARG A 265 -5.75 -16.52 -12.87
N MET A 266 -5.44 -17.58 -12.10
CA MET A 266 -6.39 -18.15 -11.12
C MET A 266 -6.79 -17.16 -10.05
N VAL A 267 -5.85 -16.36 -9.51
CA VAL A 267 -6.19 -15.25 -8.59
C VAL A 267 -7.19 -14.30 -9.23
N ARG A 268 -6.98 -13.89 -10.48
CA ARG A 268 -7.93 -13.03 -11.20
C ARG A 268 -9.30 -13.69 -11.33
N ASN A 269 -9.36 -14.98 -11.68
CA ASN A 269 -10.62 -15.72 -11.82
C ASN A 269 -11.39 -15.82 -10.49
N VAL A 270 -10.69 -16.05 -9.38
CA VAL A 270 -11.31 -16.02 -8.05
C VAL A 270 -11.93 -14.65 -7.78
N ILE A 271 -11.17 -13.57 -8.00
CA ILE A 271 -11.68 -12.20 -7.80
C ILE A 271 -12.89 -11.91 -8.72
N GLU A 272 -12.86 -12.37 -9.97
CA GLU A 272 -13.98 -12.21 -10.90
C GLU A 272 -15.29 -12.78 -10.35
N ASN A 273 -15.22 -13.96 -9.74
CA ASN A 273 -16.36 -14.70 -9.20
C ASN A 273 -16.86 -14.23 -7.83
N LEU A 274 -16.07 -13.41 -7.11
CA LEU A 274 -16.50 -12.89 -5.82
C LEU A 274 -17.68 -11.91 -5.99
N ASN A 275 -18.74 -12.12 -5.20
CA ASN A 275 -19.86 -11.18 -5.13
C ASN A 275 -19.52 -10.01 -4.21
N ILE A 276 -18.72 -9.08 -4.70
CA ILE A 276 -18.36 -7.86 -3.98
C ILE A 276 -19.41 -6.81 -4.29
N ASN A 277 -20.11 -6.32 -3.26
CA ASN A 277 -21.04 -5.21 -3.43
C ASN A 277 -20.27 -3.97 -3.90
N PRO A 278 -20.67 -3.35 -5.01
CA PRO A 278 -20.02 -2.13 -5.46
C PRO A 278 -20.20 -1.05 -4.39
N LYS A 279 -19.10 -0.35 -4.05
CA LYS A 279 -19.18 0.82 -3.19
C LYS A 279 -20.19 1.82 -3.75
N GLN A 280 -20.84 2.58 -2.86
CA GLN A 280 -21.70 3.67 -3.25
C GLN A 280 -20.96 4.57 -4.25
N ARG A 281 -21.56 4.80 -5.43
CA ARG A 281 -20.95 5.66 -6.44
C ARG A 281 -20.91 7.09 -5.88
N LEU A 282 -19.71 7.63 -5.77
CA LEU A 282 -19.53 9.05 -5.49
C LEU A 282 -20.00 9.87 -6.68
N ASP A 283 -20.51 11.08 -6.42
CA ASP A 283 -20.81 12.05 -7.45
C ASP A 283 -19.50 12.62 -8.01
N VAL A 284 -19.03 12.07 -9.13
CA VAL A 284 -17.79 12.47 -9.79
C VAL A 284 -18.13 13.41 -10.94
N GLU A 285 -17.60 14.62 -10.92
CA GLU A 285 -17.73 15.61 -11.99
C GLU A 285 -16.61 15.47 -13.04
N VAL A 286 -16.80 16.18 -14.15
CA VAL A 286 -15.74 16.30 -15.17
C VAL A 286 -14.55 17.03 -14.56
N VAL A 287 -13.36 16.43 -14.74
CA VAL A 287 -12.10 16.99 -14.23
C VAL A 287 -11.81 18.33 -14.88
N GLU A 288 -11.46 19.32 -14.08
CA GLU A 288 -10.99 20.63 -14.54
C GLU A 288 -9.61 20.88 -13.93
N GLU A 289 -8.62 21.06 -14.79
CA GLU A 289 -7.26 21.37 -14.33
C GLU A 289 -7.22 22.59 -13.41
N PRO A 290 -6.37 22.60 -12.37
CA PRO A 290 -6.13 23.80 -11.57
C PRO A 290 -5.71 24.98 -12.46
N LYS A 291 -6.14 26.19 -12.12
CA LYS A 291 -5.73 27.42 -12.86
C LYS A 291 -4.29 27.81 -12.63
N HIS A 292 -3.72 27.37 -11.51
CA HIS A 292 -2.34 27.66 -11.12
C HIS A 292 -1.51 26.40 -11.30
N ASP A 293 -0.29 26.57 -11.78
CA ASP A 293 0.61 25.48 -12.09
C ASP A 293 1.05 24.73 -10.81
N VAL A 294 0.88 23.41 -10.80
CA VAL A 294 1.27 22.55 -9.67
C VAL A 294 2.78 22.61 -9.39
N GLU A 295 3.61 22.84 -10.38
CA GLU A 295 5.07 22.96 -10.19
C GLU A 295 5.48 24.15 -9.33
N GLU A 296 4.62 25.18 -9.23
CA GLU A 296 4.85 26.32 -8.34
C GLU A 296 4.89 25.93 -6.85
N LEU A 297 4.33 24.78 -6.48
CA LEU A 297 4.41 24.28 -5.11
C LEU A 297 5.85 24.21 -4.60
N MET A 298 6.81 23.95 -5.49
CA MET A 298 8.23 23.92 -5.14
C MET A 298 8.77 25.26 -4.65
N GLY A 299 8.24 26.37 -5.16
CA GLY A 299 8.63 27.73 -4.73
C GLY A 299 7.76 28.32 -3.62
N ILE A 300 6.60 27.71 -3.34
CA ILE A 300 5.66 28.19 -2.31
C ILE A 300 6.06 27.67 -0.93
N ILE A 301 6.40 26.39 -0.84
CA ILE A 301 6.73 25.75 0.43
C ILE A 301 8.07 26.28 0.93
N PRO A 302 8.11 26.86 2.17
CA PRO A 302 9.36 27.37 2.74
C PRO A 302 10.43 26.29 2.91
N ASP A 303 11.67 26.71 2.81
CA ASP A 303 12.87 25.91 3.07
C ASP A 303 13.18 25.76 4.58
N ASP A 304 12.38 26.36 5.43
CA ASP A 304 12.44 26.23 6.88
C ASP A 304 11.04 26.11 7.52
N ASN A 305 10.98 25.60 8.75
CA ASN A 305 9.73 25.36 9.48
C ASN A 305 9.19 26.60 10.22
N ARG A 306 9.82 27.76 10.09
CA ARG A 306 9.45 28.98 10.84
C ARG A 306 8.80 30.02 9.94
N THR A 307 9.09 29.97 8.67
CA THR A 307 8.52 30.92 7.69
C THR A 307 7.05 30.57 7.41
N PRO A 308 6.11 31.45 7.72
CA PRO A 308 4.71 31.23 7.43
C PRO A 308 4.44 31.37 5.92
N TYR A 309 3.44 30.64 5.45
CA TYR A 309 2.86 30.77 4.10
C TYR A 309 1.35 30.56 4.17
N ASP A 310 0.62 31.07 3.19
CA ASP A 310 -0.83 30.82 3.10
C ASP A 310 -1.09 29.47 2.42
N VAL A 311 -1.64 28.53 3.16
CA VAL A 311 -1.92 27.16 2.63
C VAL A 311 -2.94 27.17 1.50
N ARG A 312 -3.71 28.26 1.32
CA ARG A 312 -4.62 28.41 0.17
C ARG A 312 -3.88 28.44 -1.16
N GLU A 313 -2.62 28.91 -1.16
CA GLU A 313 -1.76 28.83 -2.33
C GLU A 313 -1.48 27.37 -2.74
N VAL A 314 -1.31 26.46 -1.76
CA VAL A 314 -1.19 25.02 -2.01
C VAL A 314 -2.51 24.45 -2.53
N ILE A 315 -3.61 24.72 -1.81
CA ILE A 315 -4.94 24.22 -2.19
C ILE A 315 -5.29 24.62 -3.62
N SER A 316 -5.02 25.88 -4.02
CA SER A 316 -5.36 26.39 -5.35
C SER A 316 -4.64 25.67 -6.51
N ARG A 317 -3.56 24.90 -6.23
CA ARG A 317 -2.78 24.17 -7.22
C ARG A 317 -3.05 22.68 -7.27
N ILE A 318 -3.94 22.20 -6.38
CA ILE A 318 -4.29 20.77 -6.32
C ILE A 318 -5.77 20.50 -6.54
N VAL A 319 -6.64 21.52 -6.39
CA VAL A 319 -8.08 21.35 -6.55
C VAL A 319 -8.56 21.74 -7.93
N ASP A 320 -9.59 21.06 -8.40
CA ASP A 320 -10.17 21.27 -9.72
C ASP A 320 -10.61 22.73 -9.93
N GLY A 321 -10.14 23.33 -11.03
CA GLY A 321 -10.42 24.72 -11.39
C GLY A 321 -9.98 25.74 -10.35
N SER A 322 -9.14 25.37 -9.38
CA SER A 322 -8.75 26.18 -8.22
C SER A 322 -9.95 26.64 -7.38
N ARG A 323 -11.06 25.87 -7.39
CA ARG A 323 -12.29 26.18 -6.65
C ARG A 323 -12.26 25.58 -5.25
N PHE A 324 -12.57 26.41 -4.25
CA PHE A 324 -12.55 25.99 -2.87
C PHE A 324 -13.65 26.73 -2.08
N HIS A 325 -14.60 25.96 -1.53
CA HIS A 325 -15.63 26.51 -0.64
C HIS A 325 -15.16 26.48 0.79
N GLU A 326 -14.62 27.61 1.28
CA GLU A 326 -14.02 27.70 2.61
C GLU A 326 -15.06 27.75 3.72
N PHE A 327 -14.99 26.77 4.63
CA PHE A 327 -15.84 26.66 5.81
C PHE A 327 -15.32 27.55 6.93
N LYS A 328 -16.23 28.33 7.56
CA LYS A 328 -15.91 29.25 8.68
C LYS A 328 -14.67 30.11 8.43
N LYS A 329 -14.57 30.73 7.26
CA LYS A 329 -13.42 31.52 6.81
C LYS A 329 -12.90 32.54 7.82
N ARG A 330 -13.79 33.12 8.64
CA ARG A 330 -13.45 34.18 9.61
C ARG A 330 -13.15 33.66 11.03
N TYR A 331 -13.34 32.37 11.29
CA TYR A 331 -13.14 31.74 12.60
C TYR A 331 -11.99 30.75 12.55
N GLY A 332 -11.09 30.74 13.55
CA GLY A 332 -9.96 29.82 13.62
C GLY A 332 -9.07 29.90 12.38
N ASN A 333 -8.56 31.08 12.02
CA ASN A 333 -7.89 31.36 10.75
C ASN A 333 -6.56 30.63 10.55
N THR A 334 -6.01 30.03 11.62
CA THR A 334 -4.79 29.22 11.56
C THR A 334 -5.05 27.79 11.14
N LEU A 335 -6.31 27.42 10.86
CA LEU A 335 -6.74 26.21 10.19
C LEU A 335 -7.68 26.57 9.04
N VAL A 336 -7.39 26.09 7.84
CA VAL A 336 -8.25 26.26 6.66
C VAL A 336 -9.01 24.95 6.45
N CYS A 337 -10.34 25.04 6.46
CA CYS A 337 -11.23 23.90 6.19
C CYS A 337 -12.17 24.26 5.04
N GLY A 338 -12.50 23.32 4.18
CA GLY A 338 -13.45 23.57 3.09
C GLY A 338 -13.62 22.41 2.16
N PHE A 339 -14.60 22.56 1.28
CA PHE A 339 -14.96 21.56 0.27
C PHE A 339 -14.38 21.94 -1.10
N ALA A 340 -13.93 20.93 -1.82
CA ALA A 340 -13.39 21.05 -3.17
C ALA A 340 -13.63 19.78 -3.97
N ARG A 341 -13.12 19.76 -5.21
CA ARG A 341 -12.97 18.53 -5.97
C ARG A 341 -11.51 18.34 -6.37
N ILE A 342 -11.09 17.09 -6.42
CA ILE A 342 -9.79 16.68 -6.95
C ILE A 342 -10.04 15.55 -7.93
N HIS A 343 -9.65 15.71 -9.19
CA HIS A 343 -9.96 14.79 -10.28
C HIS A 343 -11.45 14.43 -10.36
N GLY A 344 -12.32 15.42 -10.15
CA GLY A 344 -13.77 15.27 -10.16
C GLY A 344 -14.38 14.73 -8.86
N TYR A 345 -13.59 14.15 -7.98
CA TYR A 345 -14.07 13.58 -6.71
C TYR A 345 -14.32 14.66 -5.66
N PRO A 346 -15.46 14.63 -4.94
CA PRO A 346 -15.70 15.55 -3.83
C PRO A 346 -14.77 15.25 -2.67
N VAL A 347 -14.12 16.27 -2.12
CA VAL A 347 -13.18 16.15 -1.00
C VAL A 347 -13.41 17.21 0.05
N GLY A 348 -13.26 16.84 1.31
CA GLY A 348 -13.10 17.77 2.43
C GLY A 348 -11.62 17.99 2.71
N ILE A 349 -11.19 19.25 2.72
CA ILE A 349 -9.79 19.63 2.97
C ILE A 349 -9.68 20.26 4.35
N VAL A 350 -8.77 19.75 5.17
CA VAL A 350 -8.32 20.36 6.44
C VAL A 350 -6.83 20.64 6.28
N ALA A 351 -6.45 21.91 6.36
CA ALA A 351 -5.09 22.34 6.10
C ALA A 351 -4.59 23.31 7.19
N ASN A 352 -3.40 23.03 7.71
CA ASN A 352 -2.77 23.88 8.72
C ASN A 352 -2.28 25.20 8.08
N ASN A 353 -2.58 26.33 8.74
CA ASN A 353 -2.20 27.67 8.29
C ASN A 353 -1.53 28.47 9.42
N GLY A 354 -0.89 27.80 10.34
CA GLY A 354 -0.23 28.40 11.50
C GLY A 354 -0.36 27.55 12.75
N ILE A 355 -0.25 28.17 13.91
CA ILE A 355 -0.37 27.51 15.22
C ILE A 355 -1.83 27.11 15.46
N LEU A 356 -2.03 25.88 15.91
CA LEU A 356 -3.36 25.35 16.22
C LEU A 356 -3.82 25.88 17.58
N PHE A 357 -4.78 26.80 17.58
CA PHE A 357 -5.45 27.32 18.77
C PHE A 357 -6.79 26.59 19.03
N SER A 358 -7.42 26.87 20.16
CA SER A 358 -8.71 26.27 20.56
C SER A 358 -9.77 26.42 19.47
N GLU A 359 -9.90 27.63 18.91
CA GLU A 359 -10.89 27.97 17.87
C GLU A 359 -10.61 27.17 16.58
N SER A 360 -9.33 27.00 16.24
CA SER A 360 -8.93 26.19 15.08
C SER A 360 -9.25 24.72 15.29
N SER A 361 -9.01 24.19 16.48
CA SER A 361 -9.36 22.81 16.84
C SER A 361 -10.88 22.57 16.80
N LEU A 362 -11.67 23.49 17.35
CA LEU A 362 -13.14 23.42 17.30
C LEU A 362 -13.67 23.49 15.85
N LYS A 363 -13.07 24.35 15.01
CA LYS A 363 -13.40 24.42 13.59
C LYS A 363 -13.10 23.10 12.88
N GLY A 364 -11.92 22.53 13.13
CA GLY A 364 -11.50 21.26 12.54
C GLY A 364 -12.41 20.11 12.95
N ALA A 365 -12.70 19.96 14.25
CA ALA A 365 -13.61 18.93 14.75
C ALA A 365 -14.99 19.01 14.09
N HIS A 366 -15.61 20.20 14.07
CA HIS A 366 -16.91 20.39 13.42
C HIS A 366 -16.85 20.09 11.91
N PHE A 367 -15.77 20.46 11.23
CA PHE A 367 -15.64 20.20 9.80
C PHE A 367 -15.50 18.71 9.49
N VAL A 368 -14.74 17.97 10.30
CA VAL A 368 -14.60 16.51 10.16
C VAL A 368 -15.95 15.82 10.37
N GLU A 369 -16.73 16.23 11.37
CA GLU A 369 -18.10 15.72 11.58
C GLU A 369 -19.04 15.99 10.39
N LEU A 370 -18.86 17.12 9.70
CA LEU A 370 -19.65 17.42 8.49
C LEU A 370 -19.26 16.55 7.28
N CYS A 371 -18.03 16.05 7.25
CA CYS A 371 -17.54 15.21 6.15
C CYS A 371 -17.89 13.72 6.34
N GLY A 372 -18.11 13.26 7.57
CA GLY A 372 -18.49 11.89 7.93
C GLY A 372 -19.97 11.67 7.91
#